data_62a262d2b9fe469d842538447394942a
#
_entry.id   62a262d2b9fe469d842538447394942a
#
_cell.length_a   1.000
_cell.length_b   1.000
_cell.length_c   1.000
_cell.angle_alpha   90.00
_cell.angle_beta   90.00
_cell.angle_gamma   90.00
#
_symmetry.space_group_name_H-M   'P 1'
#
loop_
_entity.id
_entity.type
_entity.pdbx_description
1 polymer ?
#
loop_
_entity_poly.entity_id
_entity_poly.type
_entity_poly.pdbx_seq_one_letter_code
_entity_poly.pdbx_strand_id
1 'polypeptide(L)'
;FAIDMENKYGPKKSEFTARWTPVRDLVKENFQPTFWRPEWRYLVDYVGNGPQDQAVRPNILFPIYLEYCPVDDEVISEVVMTINDELVTKRGLRSLSPRNEAYRGVYEGSQIDRDLAYHQGCAFPALLAPYIDLCFRMMGETFYGRAKYLVEGFFEDISKHGVGAFSELYDGDPPHEPHGAIASAMSTAALLRIMYIMKQYK
;
A
#
# COMPACT_ATOMS: atom_id res chain seq x y z
N PHE A 1 4.33 18.88 4.42
CA PHE A 1 3.24 19.63 3.77
C PHE A 1 2.78 20.84 4.62
N ALA A 2 2.22 20.64 5.85
CA ALA A 2 1.70 21.78 6.65
C ALA A 2 2.77 22.86 6.92
N ILE A 3 3.98 22.45 7.25
CA ILE A 3 5.12 23.36 7.44
C ILE A 3 5.45 24.13 6.13
N ASP A 4 5.39 23.48 4.97
CA ASP A 4 5.68 24.11 3.69
C ASP A 4 4.59 25.09 3.28
N MET A 5 3.33 24.74 3.54
CA MET A 5 2.20 25.66 3.34
C MET A 5 2.33 26.90 4.21
N GLU A 6 2.70 26.72 5.49
CA GLU A 6 2.94 27.83 6.41
C GLU A 6 4.14 28.67 5.98
N ASN A 7 5.25 28.06 5.54
CA ASN A 7 6.40 28.78 5.00
C ASN A 7 6.08 29.56 3.73
N LYS A 8 5.17 29.06 2.88
CA LYS A 8 4.82 29.68 1.61
C LYS A 8 3.78 30.78 1.75
N TYR A 9 2.80 30.60 2.63
CA TYR A 9 1.63 31.48 2.71
C TYR A 9 1.40 32.11 4.09
N GLY A 10 2.11 31.63 5.13
CA GLY A 10 2.02 32.13 6.48
C GLY A 10 2.90 33.35 6.77
N PRO A 11 2.89 33.85 8.01
CA PRO A 11 3.71 34.98 8.43
C PRO A 11 5.20 34.65 8.42
N LYS A 12 6.06 35.64 8.18
CA LYS A 12 7.54 35.50 8.14
C LYS A 12 8.14 34.82 9.39
N LYS A 13 7.50 34.97 10.55
CA LYS A 13 7.84 34.26 11.79
C LYS A 13 6.60 33.55 12.26
N SER A 14 6.53 32.26 12.00
CA SER A 14 5.40 31.41 12.36
C SER A 14 5.73 30.58 13.60
N GLU A 15 4.93 30.73 14.66
CA GLU A 15 4.99 29.86 15.85
C GLU A 15 4.69 28.42 15.50
N PHE A 16 3.83 28.18 14.53
CA PHE A 16 3.52 26.86 14.00
C PHE A 16 4.79 26.18 13.45
N THR A 17 5.50 26.86 12.54
CA THR A 17 6.74 26.34 11.96
C THR A 17 7.81 26.09 13.01
N ALA A 18 8.00 27.04 13.94
CA ALA A 18 8.96 26.90 15.03
C ALA A 18 8.67 25.68 15.92
N ARG A 19 7.39 25.39 16.16
CA ARG A 19 6.95 24.26 16.97
C ARG A 19 7.12 22.92 16.25
N TRP A 20 6.73 22.84 14.96
CA TRP A 20 6.59 21.55 14.28
C TRP A 20 7.82 21.12 13.48
N THR A 21 8.71 22.04 13.11
CA THR A 21 9.95 21.68 12.41
C THR A 21 10.83 20.72 13.23
N PRO A 22 11.12 20.98 14.53
CA PRO A 22 11.91 20.04 15.32
C PRO A 22 11.24 18.66 15.46
N VAL A 23 9.90 18.62 15.55
CA VAL A 23 9.15 17.34 15.62
C VAL A 23 9.29 16.55 14.32
N ARG A 24 9.14 17.22 13.17
CA ARG A 24 9.34 16.61 11.85
C ARG A 24 10.75 16.02 11.72
N ASP A 25 11.76 16.79 12.11
CA ASP A 25 13.17 16.39 11.99
C ASP A 25 13.48 15.21 12.91
N LEU A 26 12.94 15.21 14.13
CA LEU A 26 13.04 14.09 15.07
C LEU A 26 12.38 12.83 14.52
N VAL A 27 11.19 12.93 13.91
CA VAL A 27 10.52 11.79 13.26
C VAL A 27 11.38 11.26 12.10
N LYS A 28 11.90 12.16 11.25
CA LYS A 28 12.75 11.74 10.12
C LYS A 28 14.01 10.99 10.57
N GLU A 29 14.66 11.47 11.62
CA GLU A 29 15.88 10.85 12.17
C GLU A 29 15.62 9.47 12.79
N ASN A 30 14.45 9.29 13.45
CA ASN A 30 14.19 8.11 14.27
C ASN A 30 13.25 7.08 13.62
N PHE A 31 12.56 7.40 12.52
CA PHE A 31 11.57 6.49 11.93
C PHE A 31 12.22 5.19 11.44
N GLN A 32 13.20 5.29 10.56
CA GLN A 32 13.84 4.10 10.00
C GLN A 32 14.54 3.25 11.09
N PRO A 33 15.38 3.80 11.99
CA PRO A 33 15.97 3.00 13.06
C PRO A 33 14.95 2.33 13.98
N THR A 34 13.76 2.94 14.14
CA THR A 34 12.70 2.39 15.00
C THR A 34 11.97 1.23 14.34
N PHE A 35 11.63 1.34 13.06
CA PHE A 35 10.71 0.39 12.41
C PHE A 35 11.40 -0.61 11.49
N TRP A 36 12.61 -0.33 10.99
CA TRP A 36 13.32 -1.23 10.10
C TRP A 36 13.84 -2.48 10.81
N ARG A 37 13.62 -3.64 10.18
CA ARG A 37 14.14 -4.95 10.61
C ARG A 37 14.90 -5.58 9.45
N PRO A 38 16.22 -5.46 9.41
CA PRO A 38 17.03 -5.98 8.30
C PRO A 38 16.94 -7.50 8.16
N GLU A 39 16.74 -8.23 9.25
CA GLU A 39 16.55 -9.68 9.26
C GLU A 39 15.27 -10.13 8.56
N TRP A 40 14.26 -9.24 8.46
CA TRP A 40 13.00 -9.50 7.76
C TRP A 40 12.86 -8.71 6.46
N ARG A 41 13.81 -7.83 6.17
CA ARG A 41 13.78 -6.93 5.01
C ARG A 41 12.48 -6.14 4.94
N TYR A 42 11.98 -5.72 6.08
CA TYR A 42 10.68 -5.07 6.19
C TYR A 42 10.63 -4.04 7.33
N LEU A 43 9.70 -3.10 7.20
CA LEU A 43 9.36 -2.13 8.25
C LEU A 43 8.13 -2.64 8.99
N VAL A 44 8.26 -2.84 10.30
CA VAL A 44 7.15 -3.34 11.13
C VAL A 44 6.06 -2.30 11.31
N ASP A 45 4.80 -2.74 11.48
CA ASP A 45 3.66 -1.84 11.64
C ASP A 45 3.69 -1.10 12.99
N TYR A 46 4.19 -1.74 14.03
CA TYR A 46 4.30 -1.14 15.36
C TYR A 46 5.52 -1.65 16.14
N VAL A 47 5.92 -0.87 17.13
CA VAL A 47 6.92 -1.23 18.13
C VAL A 47 6.33 -1.08 19.51
N GLY A 48 6.64 -2.01 20.43
CA GLY A 48 6.09 -2.00 21.78
C GLY A 48 6.87 -2.91 22.73
N ASN A 49 6.39 -3.06 23.97
CA ASN A 49 7.02 -3.89 25.01
C ASN A 49 6.68 -5.38 24.92
N GLY A 50 5.90 -5.79 23.91
CA GLY A 50 5.51 -7.18 23.66
C GLY A 50 6.39 -7.88 22.62
N PRO A 51 5.97 -9.06 22.14
CA PRO A 51 6.60 -9.73 21.01
C PRO A 51 6.70 -8.77 19.80
N GLN A 52 7.79 -8.89 19.05
CA GLN A 52 7.98 -8.07 17.87
C GLN A 52 6.91 -8.43 16.82
N ASP A 53 6.37 -7.39 16.17
CA ASP A 53 5.46 -7.57 15.03
C ASP A 53 6.24 -8.09 13.82
N GLN A 54 5.85 -9.27 13.33
CA GLN A 54 6.44 -9.92 12.16
C GLN A 54 5.47 -9.94 10.96
N ALA A 55 4.34 -9.25 11.08
CA ALA A 55 3.33 -9.23 10.05
C ALA A 55 3.79 -8.38 8.86
N VAL A 56 3.89 -8.97 7.68
CA VAL A 56 4.06 -8.24 6.43
C VAL A 56 2.69 -7.78 5.96
N ARG A 57 2.47 -6.46 6.01
CA ARG A 57 1.21 -5.78 5.66
C ARG A 57 1.48 -4.60 4.73
N PRO A 58 0.51 -4.21 3.89
CA PRO A 58 0.69 -3.10 2.95
C PRO A 58 0.69 -1.71 3.60
N ASN A 59 0.50 -1.59 4.92
CA ASN A 59 0.43 -0.32 5.64
C ASN A 59 1.66 0.55 5.44
N ILE A 60 2.82 -0.07 5.31
CA ILE A 60 4.09 0.63 5.12
C ILE A 60 4.20 1.35 3.77
N LEU A 61 3.35 1.03 2.80
CA LEU A 61 3.30 1.77 1.55
C LEU A 61 3.02 3.25 1.76
N PHE A 62 2.18 3.60 2.74
CA PHE A 62 1.79 5.00 2.96
C PHE A 62 2.96 5.90 3.36
N PRO A 63 3.77 5.61 4.38
CA PRO A 63 4.90 6.46 4.72
C PRO A 63 6.01 6.49 3.65
N ILE A 64 6.24 5.40 2.90
CA ILE A 64 7.28 5.37 1.86
C ILE A 64 6.82 5.94 0.50
N TYR A 65 5.51 5.98 0.24
CA TYR A 65 4.93 6.56 -0.95
C TYR A 65 4.89 8.10 -0.90
N LEU A 66 4.80 8.69 0.27
CA LEU A 66 4.66 10.15 0.45
C LEU A 66 5.94 10.89 0.05
N GLU A 67 5.78 12.17 -0.36
CA GLU A 67 6.87 13.05 -0.75
C GLU A 67 7.93 13.24 0.35
N TYR A 68 7.49 13.24 1.61
CA TYR A 68 8.35 13.40 2.79
C TYR A 68 8.66 12.05 3.44
N CYS A 69 9.17 11.13 2.64
CA CYS A 69 9.52 9.80 3.11
C CYS A 69 10.68 9.86 4.14
N PRO A 70 10.52 9.25 5.32
CA PRO A 70 11.58 9.17 6.34
C PRO A 70 12.47 7.94 6.21
N VAL A 71 12.50 7.30 5.03
CA VAL A 71 13.16 6.01 4.78
C VAL A 71 14.10 6.13 3.58
N ASP A 72 15.27 5.52 3.65
CA ASP A 72 16.28 5.51 2.60
C ASP A 72 15.86 4.62 1.42
N ASP A 73 16.35 4.96 0.21
CA ASP A 73 15.98 4.29 -1.04
C ASP A 73 16.36 2.80 -1.05
N GLU A 74 17.47 2.41 -0.41
CA GLU A 74 17.89 1.02 -0.27
C GLU A 74 16.86 0.22 0.54
N VAL A 75 16.40 0.78 1.66
CA VAL A 75 15.38 0.16 2.51
C VAL A 75 14.03 0.10 1.78
N ILE A 76 13.66 1.16 1.05
CA ILE A 76 12.46 1.16 0.22
C ILE A 76 12.51 0.02 -0.80
N SER A 77 13.65 -0.20 -1.44
CA SER A 77 13.84 -1.28 -2.42
C SER A 77 13.59 -2.66 -1.80
N GLU A 78 14.15 -2.92 -0.62
CA GLU A 78 13.94 -4.17 0.11
C GLU A 78 12.47 -4.39 0.50
N VAL A 79 11.81 -3.34 0.99
CA VAL A 79 10.38 -3.38 1.35
C VAL A 79 9.51 -3.66 0.13
N VAL A 80 9.78 -3.00 -1.01
CA VAL A 80 9.03 -3.20 -2.26
C VAL A 80 9.20 -4.63 -2.78
N MET A 81 10.40 -5.20 -2.68
CA MET A 81 10.63 -6.61 -3.04
C MET A 81 9.81 -7.54 -2.15
N THR A 82 9.81 -7.34 -0.84
CA THR A 82 9.00 -8.13 0.10
C THR A 82 7.49 -8.01 -0.20
N ILE A 83 6.98 -6.80 -0.48
CA ILE A 83 5.60 -6.57 -0.89
C ILE A 83 5.28 -7.33 -2.19
N ASN A 84 6.17 -7.25 -3.20
CA ASN A 84 5.98 -7.95 -4.46
C ASN A 84 5.84 -9.46 -4.26
N ASP A 85 6.69 -10.04 -3.42
CA ASP A 85 6.77 -11.49 -3.24
C ASP A 85 5.62 -12.05 -2.39
N GLU A 86 5.13 -11.27 -1.42
CA GLU A 86 4.20 -11.77 -0.42
C GLU A 86 2.78 -11.23 -0.57
N LEU A 87 2.61 -9.99 -1.04
CA LEU A 87 1.32 -9.32 -1.01
C LEU A 87 0.67 -9.13 -2.38
N VAL A 88 1.47 -8.99 -3.45
CA VAL A 88 0.90 -8.69 -4.79
C VAL A 88 0.13 -9.88 -5.35
N THR A 89 -1.10 -9.62 -5.77
CA THR A 89 -1.96 -10.56 -6.51
C THR A 89 -2.41 -9.94 -7.84
N LYS A 90 -3.11 -10.71 -8.65
CA LYS A 90 -3.77 -10.19 -9.88
C LYS A 90 -4.93 -9.24 -9.60
N ARG A 91 -5.39 -9.14 -8.35
CA ARG A 91 -6.60 -8.39 -7.96
C ARG A 91 -6.33 -7.33 -6.89
N GLY A 92 -5.08 -7.08 -6.54
CA GLY A 92 -4.73 -6.10 -5.51
C GLY A 92 -3.58 -6.56 -4.63
N LEU A 93 -3.38 -5.88 -3.51
CA LEU A 93 -2.44 -6.31 -2.48
C LEU A 93 -3.19 -7.00 -1.35
N ARG A 94 -2.68 -8.14 -0.92
CA ARG A 94 -3.15 -8.80 0.31
C ARG A 94 -2.95 -7.89 1.51
N SER A 95 -3.90 -7.91 2.43
CA SER A 95 -3.83 -7.16 3.69
C SER A 95 -2.91 -7.79 4.73
N LEU A 96 -2.50 -9.05 4.52
CA LEU A 96 -1.54 -9.80 5.33
C LEU A 96 -0.84 -10.85 4.45
N SER A 97 0.45 -11.08 4.73
CA SER A 97 1.22 -12.13 4.08
C SER A 97 0.67 -13.53 4.38
N PRO A 98 0.64 -14.45 3.37
CA PRO A 98 0.29 -15.86 3.57
C PRO A 98 1.23 -16.62 4.51
N ARG A 99 2.40 -16.07 4.84
CA ARG A 99 3.32 -16.69 5.80
C ARG A 99 2.92 -16.47 7.25
N ASN A 100 2.01 -15.53 7.51
CA ASN A 100 1.53 -15.25 8.86
C ASN A 100 0.48 -16.27 9.30
N GLU A 101 0.57 -16.75 10.54
CA GLU A 101 -0.35 -17.76 11.09
C GLU A 101 -1.81 -17.29 11.14
N ALA A 102 -2.03 -15.97 11.23
CA ALA A 102 -3.37 -15.39 11.21
C ALA A 102 -3.95 -15.20 9.80
N TYR A 103 -3.23 -15.61 8.75
CA TYR A 103 -3.67 -15.42 7.37
C TYR A 103 -4.99 -16.11 7.06
N ARG A 104 -5.90 -15.39 6.42
CA ARG A 104 -7.21 -15.86 5.95
C ARG A 104 -7.44 -15.30 4.55
N GLY A 105 -7.08 -16.09 3.55
CA GLY A 105 -7.09 -15.65 2.13
C GLY A 105 -8.47 -15.66 1.48
N VAL A 106 -9.51 -16.25 2.12
CA VAL A 106 -10.85 -16.39 1.56
C VAL A 106 -11.87 -15.63 2.40
N TYR A 107 -12.70 -14.80 1.75
CA TYR A 107 -13.73 -13.97 2.38
C TYR A 107 -15.07 -14.68 2.37
N GLU A 108 -15.27 -15.66 3.26
CA GLU A 108 -16.47 -16.49 3.31
C GLU A 108 -16.95 -16.76 4.76
N GLY A 109 -18.07 -17.49 4.88
CA GLY A 109 -18.61 -17.93 6.16
C GLY A 109 -19.56 -16.92 6.82
N SER A 110 -19.62 -16.93 8.15
CA SER A 110 -20.42 -16.00 8.95
C SER A 110 -19.89 -14.56 8.83
N GLN A 111 -20.65 -13.57 9.35
CA GLN A 111 -20.15 -12.20 9.40
C GLN A 111 -18.83 -12.09 10.18
N ILE A 112 -18.72 -12.82 11.29
CA ILE A 112 -17.49 -12.84 12.11
C ILE A 112 -16.32 -13.40 11.31
N ASP A 113 -16.51 -14.47 10.54
CA ASP A 113 -15.44 -15.04 9.71
C ASP A 113 -14.99 -14.07 8.65
N ARG A 114 -15.93 -13.39 7.99
CA ARG A 114 -15.63 -12.36 6.98
C ARG A 114 -14.93 -11.14 7.58
N ASP A 115 -15.37 -10.66 8.74
CA ASP A 115 -14.74 -9.55 9.44
C ASP A 115 -13.28 -9.87 9.84
N LEU A 116 -13.04 -11.12 10.27
CA LEU A 116 -11.69 -11.60 10.54
C LEU A 116 -10.83 -11.73 9.27
N ALA A 117 -11.41 -12.14 8.13
CA ALA A 117 -10.67 -12.27 6.88
C ALA A 117 -10.34 -10.90 6.25
N TYR A 118 -11.18 -9.89 6.45
CA TYR A 118 -11.08 -8.58 5.81
C TYR A 118 -9.67 -7.95 5.92
N HIS A 119 -9.06 -7.99 7.12
CA HIS A 119 -7.71 -7.47 7.35
C HIS A 119 -6.64 -8.54 7.49
N GLN A 120 -6.97 -9.81 7.22
CA GLN A 120 -6.05 -10.93 7.45
C GLN A 120 -5.74 -11.72 6.17
N GLY A 121 -5.88 -11.12 5.00
CA GLY A 121 -5.47 -11.79 3.78
C GLY A 121 -6.19 -11.37 2.51
N CYS A 122 -7.39 -10.81 2.59
CA CYS A 122 -8.10 -10.28 1.42
C CYS A 122 -7.24 -9.29 0.64
N ALA A 123 -7.38 -9.30 -0.69
CA ALA A 123 -6.65 -8.42 -1.60
C ALA A 123 -7.45 -7.17 -1.94
N PHE A 124 -6.83 -6.00 -1.80
CA PHE A 124 -7.45 -4.70 -2.04
C PHE A 124 -6.88 -4.01 -3.28
N PRO A 125 -7.69 -3.73 -4.33
CA PRO A 125 -7.25 -2.99 -5.51
C PRO A 125 -6.74 -1.59 -5.18
N ALA A 126 -7.34 -0.94 -4.18
CA ALA A 126 -6.97 0.42 -3.76
C ALA A 126 -5.49 0.56 -3.39
N LEU A 127 -4.87 -0.51 -2.89
CA LEU A 127 -3.47 -0.54 -2.48
C LEU A 127 -2.48 -0.69 -3.64
N LEU A 128 -2.96 -1.05 -4.85
CA LEU A 128 -2.09 -1.14 -6.03
C LEU A 128 -1.57 0.21 -6.50
N ALA A 129 -2.34 1.29 -6.37
CA ALA A 129 -1.93 2.58 -6.88
C ALA A 129 -0.64 3.12 -6.21
N PRO A 130 -0.54 3.19 -4.87
CA PRO A 130 0.71 3.59 -4.22
C PRO A 130 1.87 2.63 -4.50
N TYR A 131 1.61 1.32 -4.59
CA TYR A 131 2.63 0.33 -4.94
C TYR A 131 3.18 0.55 -6.36
N ILE A 132 2.30 0.68 -7.37
CA ILE A 132 2.71 0.86 -8.76
C ILE A 132 3.41 2.20 -8.97
N ASP A 133 2.93 3.28 -8.34
CA ASP A 133 3.60 4.59 -8.40
C ASP A 133 5.02 4.50 -7.84
N LEU A 134 5.19 3.86 -6.70
CA LEU A 134 6.50 3.64 -6.09
C LEU A 134 7.43 2.81 -6.98
N CYS A 135 6.92 1.72 -7.57
CA CYS A 135 7.67 0.91 -8.52
C CYS A 135 8.12 1.71 -9.76
N PHE A 136 7.26 2.58 -10.30
CA PHE A 136 7.64 3.45 -11.41
C PHE A 136 8.70 4.48 -11.01
N ARG A 137 8.64 5.06 -9.81
CA ARG A 137 9.69 5.96 -9.30
C ARG A 137 11.05 5.27 -9.21
N MET A 138 11.06 3.99 -8.84
CA MET A 138 12.30 3.20 -8.68
C MET A 138 12.82 2.65 -9.98
N MET A 139 11.96 2.14 -10.86
CA MET A 139 12.34 1.33 -12.03
C MET A 139 12.05 2.03 -13.38
N GLY A 140 11.32 3.15 -13.37
CA GLY A 140 10.96 3.87 -14.60
C GLY A 140 10.16 2.99 -15.57
N GLU A 141 10.45 3.17 -16.87
CA GLU A 141 9.76 2.46 -17.98
C GLU A 141 9.90 0.93 -17.90
N THR A 142 10.93 0.41 -17.24
CA THR A 142 11.14 -1.05 -17.15
C THR A 142 10.01 -1.76 -16.41
N PHE A 143 9.30 -1.06 -15.53
CA PHE A 143 8.15 -1.59 -14.80
C PHE A 143 6.84 -1.61 -15.61
N TYR A 144 6.79 -0.95 -16.78
CA TYR A 144 5.57 -0.78 -17.57
C TYR A 144 4.85 -2.10 -17.90
N GLY A 145 5.61 -3.11 -18.32
CA GLY A 145 5.05 -4.43 -18.66
C GLY A 145 4.37 -5.11 -17.45
N ARG A 146 4.97 -4.99 -16.27
CA ARG A 146 4.39 -5.53 -15.03
C ARG A 146 3.14 -4.78 -14.61
N ALA A 147 3.17 -3.44 -14.65
CA ALA A 147 2.02 -2.60 -14.35
C ALA A 147 0.83 -2.93 -15.28
N LYS A 148 1.09 -3.07 -16.59
CA LYS A 148 0.09 -3.46 -17.58
C LYS A 148 -0.56 -4.81 -17.23
N TYR A 149 0.25 -5.83 -16.92
CA TYR A 149 -0.24 -7.15 -16.52
C TYR A 149 -1.18 -7.09 -15.30
N LEU A 150 -0.82 -6.30 -14.29
CA LEU A 150 -1.64 -6.14 -13.07
C LEU A 150 -2.96 -5.44 -13.37
N VAL A 151 -2.97 -4.42 -14.25
CA VAL A 151 -4.19 -3.69 -14.65
C VAL A 151 -5.10 -4.57 -15.52
N GLU A 152 -4.53 -5.31 -16.46
CA GLU A 152 -5.30 -6.21 -17.35
C GLU A 152 -6.08 -7.27 -16.57
N GLY A 153 -5.57 -7.73 -15.43
CA GLY A 153 -6.28 -8.64 -14.55
C GLY A 153 -7.66 -8.13 -14.11
N PHE A 154 -7.85 -6.82 -13.99
CA PHE A 154 -9.14 -6.24 -13.60
C PHE A 154 -10.12 -6.14 -14.76
N PHE A 155 -9.67 -5.96 -15.99
CA PHE A 155 -10.55 -5.89 -17.14
C PHE A 155 -11.25 -7.22 -17.45
N GLU A 156 -10.67 -8.34 -17.05
CA GLU A 156 -11.33 -9.65 -17.13
C GLU A 156 -12.57 -9.72 -16.23
N ASP A 157 -12.56 -8.98 -15.12
CA ASP A 157 -13.60 -9.02 -14.08
C ASP A 157 -14.72 -8.00 -14.31
N ILE A 158 -14.41 -6.85 -14.91
CA ILE A 158 -15.35 -5.73 -15.08
C ILE A 158 -16.65 -6.09 -15.80
N SER A 159 -16.63 -7.15 -16.63
CA SER A 159 -17.80 -7.65 -17.36
C SER A 159 -18.52 -8.78 -16.62
N LYS A 160 -17.91 -9.39 -15.61
CA LYS A 160 -18.43 -10.56 -14.92
C LYS A 160 -19.10 -10.20 -13.60
N HIS A 161 -18.53 -9.24 -12.88
CA HIS A 161 -19.00 -8.86 -11.57
C HIS A 161 -19.20 -7.33 -11.53
N GLY A 162 -20.37 -6.86 -11.09
CA GLY A 162 -20.65 -5.43 -10.98
C GLY A 162 -20.81 -4.63 -12.29
N VAL A 163 -20.72 -5.24 -13.44
CA VAL A 163 -20.85 -4.71 -14.81
C VAL A 163 -20.40 -3.24 -14.95
N GLY A 164 -19.13 -3.04 -15.28
CA GLY A 164 -18.54 -1.71 -15.44
C GLY A 164 -18.00 -1.09 -14.15
N ALA A 165 -17.96 -1.85 -13.06
CA ALA A 165 -17.41 -1.41 -11.77
C ALA A 165 -16.39 -2.42 -11.23
N PHE A 166 -15.61 -2.00 -10.24
CA PHE A 166 -14.62 -2.84 -9.57
C PHE A 166 -15.01 -3.07 -8.12
N SER A 167 -14.87 -4.31 -7.65
CA SER A 167 -15.18 -4.69 -6.28
C SER A 167 -14.21 -4.04 -5.29
N GLU A 168 -14.67 -3.91 -4.05
CA GLU A 168 -13.89 -3.33 -2.95
C GLU A 168 -12.67 -4.17 -2.63
N LEU A 169 -12.86 -5.49 -2.54
CA LEU A 169 -11.83 -6.47 -2.22
C LEU A 169 -12.05 -7.76 -3.01
N TYR A 170 -11.03 -8.60 -2.99
CA TYR A 170 -11.01 -9.93 -3.59
C TYR A 170 -10.42 -10.93 -2.60
N ASP A 171 -10.67 -12.22 -2.79
CA ASP A 171 -9.93 -13.22 -2.07
C ASP A 171 -8.43 -13.05 -2.29
N GLY A 172 -7.65 -13.19 -1.23
CA GLY A 172 -6.20 -13.21 -1.30
C GLY A 172 -5.66 -14.46 -1.99
N ASP A 173 -6.44 -15.54 -2.00
CA ASP A 173 -6.12 -16.81 -2.64
C ASP A 173 -6.81 -16.96 -3.99
N PRO A 174 -6.20 -17.69 -4.94
CA PRO A 174 -6.85 -18.00 -6.21
C PRO A 174 -8.16 -18.80 -6.01
N PRO A 175 -9.18 -18.52 -6.82
CA PRO A 175 -9.19 -17.74 -8.06
C PRO A 175 -9.34 -16.22 -7.87
N HIS A 176 -9.30 -15.69 -6.63
CA HIS A 176 -9.49 -14.28 -6.30
C HIS A 176 -10.91 -13.80 -6.61
N GLU A 177 -11.91 -14.45 -6.01
CA GLU A 177 -13.31 -14.06 -6.16
C GLU A 177 -13.56 -12.65 -5.60
N PRO A 178 -14.44 -11.86 -6.25
CA PRO A 178 -14.75 -10.50 -5.85
C PRO A 178 -15.74 -10.45 -4.68
N HIS A 179 -15.51 -9.53 -3.75
CA HIS A 179 -16.31 -9.34 -2.53
C HIS A 179 -16.42 -7.88 -2.12
N GLY A 180 -17.11 -7.62 -1.00
CA GLY A 180 -17.35 -6.29 -0.45
C GLY A 180 -18.33 -5.48 -1.29
N ALA A 181 -18.14 -4.17 -1.38
CA ALA A 181 -18.95 -3.31 -2.22
C ALA A 181 -18.71 -3.64 -3.70
N ILE A 182 -19.80 -3.93 -4.43
CA ILE A 182 -19.77 -4.32 -5.85
C ILE A 182 -19.18 -3.21 -6.73
N ALA A 183 -19.42 -1.92 -6.37
CA ALA A 183 -18.90 -0.76 -7.07
C ALA A 183 -18.13 0.13 -6.09
N SER A 184 -16.84 -0.16 -5.94
CA SER A 184 -15.97 0.58 -5.03
C SER A 184 -15.36 1.80 -5.71
N ALA A 185 -15.64 2.98 -5.15
CA ALA A 185 -15.02 4.23 -5.60
C ALA A 185 -13.50 4.22 -5.37
N MET A 186 -13.02 3.63 -4.28
CA MET A 186 -11.59 3.53 -3.97
C MET A 186 -10.85 2.66 -4.99
N SER A 187 -11.40 1.48 -5.31
CA SER A 187 -10.83 0.59 -6.31
C SER A 187 -10.81 1.24 -7.70
N THR A 188 -11.90 1.89 -8.10
CA THR A 188 -12.01 2.61 -9.37
C THR A 188 -11.00 3.76 -9.44
N ALA A 189 -10.89 4.57 -8.39
CA ALA A 189 -9.94 5.68 -8.32
C ALA A 189 -8.48 5.19 -8.40
N ALA A 190 -8.16 4.09 -7.74
CA ALA A 190 -6.82 3.49 -7.80
C ALA A 190 -6.46 3.06 -9.22
N LEU A 191 -7.36 2.35 -9.92
CA LEU A 191 -7.12 1.91 -11.29
C LEU A 191 -6.99 3.09 -12.28
N LEU A 192 -7.83 4.12 -12.13
CA LEU A 192 -7.69 5.35 -12.91
C LEU A 192 -6.36 6.06 -12.63
N ARG A 193 -5.92 6.11 -11.37
CA ARG A 193 -4.62 6.67 -11.00
C ARG A 193 -3.47 5.89 -11.63
N ILE A 194 -3.51 4.57 -11.61
CA ILE A 194 -2.51 3.71 -12.24
C ILE A 194 -2.44 3.97 -13.75
N MET A 195 -3.58 4.02 -14.43
CA MET A 195 -3.64 4.32 -15.86
C MET A 195 -3.07 5.70 -16.18
N TYR A 196 -3.31 6.69 -15.33
CA TYR A 196 -2.73 8.03 -15.46
C TYR A 196 -1.21 8.01 -15.31
N ILE A 197 -0.68 7.31 -14.29
CA ILE A 197 0.76 7.14 -14.09
C ILE A 197 1.40 6.46 -15.30
N MET A 198 0.83 5.35 -15.76
CA MET A 198 1.35 4.61 -16.92
C MET A 198 1.48 5.45 -18.19
N LYS A 199 0.61 6.47 -18.37
CA LYS A 199 0.74 7.39 -19.52
C LYS A 199 2.00 8.23 -19.51
N GLN A 200 2.60 8.45 -18.34
CA GLN A 200 3.80 9.27 -18.18
C GLN A 200 5.09 8.48 -18.50
N TYR A 201 4.99 7.15 -18.57
CA TYR A 201 6.10 6.21 -18.80
C TYR A 201 5.93 5.40 -20.10
N LYS A 202 5.10 5.88 -21.03
CA LYS A 202 4.82 5.21 -22.31
C LYS A 202 5.64 5.79 -23.45
#